data_1256f185d6144e3ff69b8c8387addbe1
#
_entry.id   1256f185d6144e3ff69b8c8387addbe1
#
_cell.length_a   1.000
_cell.length_b   1.000
_cell.length_c   1.000
_cell.angle_alpha   90.00
_cell.angle_beta   90.00
_cell.angle_gamma   90.00
#
_symmetry.space_group_name_H-M   'P 1'
#
loop_
_entity.id
_entity.type
_entity.pdbx_description
1 polymer ?
#
loop_
_entity_poly.entity_id
_entity_poly.type
_entity_poly.pdbx_seq_one_letter_code
_entity_poly.pdbx_strand_id
1 'polypeptide(L)'
;MRWWDRRTRTVTRKISFDNPITSMELSSQTQRLVVTSGNMVAFIPAQPAETGTPAHSLNLPYAPSSASIHPIWKDRFVTGSTSDEWVRIHGINGEEWDVLKGHHGPVHCVEYSPDGEVYASGSGAYKHIYYLFTSADKFYHSLSVIDPSEDGMLFSYQPD
;
A
#
# COMPACT_ATOMS: atom_id res chain seq x y z
N MET A 1 12.53 11.55 -6.71
CA MET A 1 11.55 12.26 -5.85
C MET A 1 12.16 13.56 -5.34
N ARG A 2 11.37 14.65 -5.16
CA ARG A 2 11.86 15.96 -4.71
C ARG A 2 10.89 16.56 -3.70
N TRP A 3 11.44 17.18 -2.64
CA TRP A 3 10.70 18.04 -1.71
C TRP A 3 10.87 19.48 -2.10
N TRP A 4 9.79 20.23 -2.05
CA TRP A 4 9.78 21.64 -2.40
C TRP A 4 9.31 22.47 -1.19
N ASP A 5 10.05 23.53 -0.89
CA ASP A 5 9.52 24.57 0.00
C ASP A 5 8.49 25.39 -0.78
N ARG A 6 7.23 25.34 -0.30
CA ARG A 6 6.11 26.03 -0.94
C ARG A 6 6.29 27.56 -0.94
N ARG A 7 6.92 28.10 0.10
CA ARG A 7 7.12 29.52 0.27
C ARG A 7 8.21 30.07 -0.65
N THR A 8 9.37 29.40 -0.70
CA THR A 8 10.53 29.82 -1.51
C THR A 8 10.53 29.25 -2.91
N ARG A 9 9.67 28.22 -3.17
CA ARG A 9 9.62 27.46 -4.43
C ARG A 9 10.97 26.82 -4.81
N THR A 10 11.76 26.47 -3.80
CA THR A 10 13.04 25.81 -3.98
C THR A 10 12.99 24.34 -3.58
N VAL A 11 13.83 23.51 -4.21
CA VAL A 11 14.00 22.11 -3.83
C VAL A 11 14.81 22.05 -2.56
N THR A 12 14.24 21.51 -1.49
CA THR A 12 14.90 21.35 -0.18
C THR A 12 15.57 19.99 -0.03
N ARG A 13 15.04 18.96 -0.71
CA ARG A 13 15.57 17.59 -0.65
C ARG A 13 15.33 16.88 -1.98
N LYS A 14 16.26 16.00 -2.36
CA LYS A 14 16.14 15.11 -3.52
C LYS A 14 16.55 13.69 -3.13
N ILE A 15 15.78 12.71 -3.52
CA ILE A 15 16.15 11.29 -3.50
C ILE A 15 15.98 10.74 -4.92
N SER A 16 17.00 10.05 -5.41
CA SER A 16 16.98 9.37 -6.70
C SER A 16 16.64 7.89 -6.48
N PHE A 17 15.93 7.32 -7.41
CA PHE A 17 15.60 5.89 -7.48
C PHE A 17 16.12 5.37 -8.81
N ASP A 18 16.57 4.12 -8.83
CA ASP A 18 17.14 3.50 -10.05
C ASP A 18 16.03 3.15 -11.05
N ASN A 19 14.82 2.87 -10.55
CA ASN A 19 13.65 2.56 -11.36
C ASN A 19 12.58 3.66 -11.25
N PRO A 20 11.62 3.72 -12.18
CA PRO A 20 10.47 4.61 -12.07
C PRO A 20 9.68 4.36 -10.78
N ILE A 21 9.21 5.44 -10.16
CA ILE A 21 8.28 5.36 -9.03
C ILE A 21 6.91 4.96 -9.58
N THR A 22 6.35 3.87 -9.03
CA THR A 22 5.03 3.35 -9.41
C THR A 22 3.93 3.87 -8.50
N SER A 23 4.22 4.06 -7.20
CA SER A 23 3.28 4.61 -6.23
C SER A 23 4.00 5.39 -5.14
N MET A 24 3.28 6.32 -4.55
CA MET A 24 3.74 7.08 -3.38
C MET A 24 2.53 7.42 -2.50
N GLU A 25 2.58 7.01 -1.24
CA GLU A 25 1.58 7.26 -0.22
C GLU A 25 2.19 8.02 0.97
N LEU A 26 1.47 8.97 1.51
CA LEU A 26 1.82 9.61 2.78
C LEU A 26 0.94 9.05 3.91
N SER A 27 1.52 8.22 4.75
CA SER A 27 0.89 7.82 6.00
C SER A 27 1.00 8.95 7.03
N SER A 28 -0.11 9.64 7.28
CA SER A 28 -0.17 10.79 8.19
C SER A 28 0.11 10.40 9.63
N GLN A 29 -0.30 9.20 10.06
CA GLN A 29 -0.10 8.68 11.41
C GLN A 29 1.36 8.30 11.67
N THR A 30 2.02 7.72 10.67
CA THR A 30 3.43 7.32 10.79
C THR A 30 4.39 8.44 10.43
N GLN A 31 3.92 9.49 9.78
CA GLN A 31 4.73 10.56 9.17
C GLN A 31 5.79 10.01 8.21
N ARG A 32 5.43 8.96 7.46
CA ARG A 32 6.29 8.32 6.46
C ARG A 32 5.66 8.37 5.07
N LEU A 33 6.50 8.56 4.09
CA LEU A 33 6.20 8.28 2.69
C LEU A 33 6.55 6.82 2.41
N VAL A 34 5.57 6.07 1.91
CA VAL A 34 5.78 4.73 1.36
C VAL A 34 5.91 4.89 -0.15
N VAL A 35 7.02 4.45 -0.70
CA VAL A 35 7.34 4.63 -2.13
C VAL A 35 7.68 3.29 -2.75
N THR A 36 7.05 2.95 -3.87
CA THR A 36 7.38 1.77 -4.67
C THR A 36 8.14 2.17 -5.93
N SER A 37 9.21 1.44 -6.24
CA SER A 37 10.06 1.68 -7.40
C SER A 37 10.76 0.40 -7.84
N GLY A 38 10.42 -0.13 -9.01
CA GLY A 38 10.87 -1.47 -9.42
C GLY A 38 10.44 -2.52 -8.38
N ASN A 39 11.38 -3.29 -7.87
CA ASN A 39 11.14 -4.30 -6.81
C ASN A 39 11.26 -3.74 -5.39
N MET A 40 11.53 -2.45 -5.25
CA MET A 40 11.81 -1.83 -3.96
C MET A 40 10.56 -1.17 -3.36
N VAL A 41 10.39 -1.36 -2.05
CA VAL A 41 9.51 -0.55 -1.19
C VAL A 41 10.38 0.25 -0.23
N ALA A 42 10.23 1.57 -0.22
CA ALA A 42 10.99 2.47 0.64
C ALA A 42 10.07 3.23 1.60
N PHE A 43 10.44 3.25 2.87
CA PHE A 43 9.76 3.97 3.95
C PHE A 43 10.61 5.20 4.34
N ILE A 44 10.18 6.38 3.93
CA ILE A 44 10.97 7.60 4.02
C ILE A 44 10.28 8.57 4.96
N PRO A 45 10.96 9.14 5.96
CA PRO A 45 10.39 10.20 6.78
C PRO A 45 9.88 11.35 5.91
N ALA A 46 8.62 11.75 6.11
CA ALA A 46 7.98 12.82 5.33
C ALA A 46 8.66 14.17 5.57
N GLN A 47 9.06 14.40 6.83
CA GLN A 47 9.86 15.57 7.19
C GLN A 47 11.34 15.18 7.25
N PRO A 48 12.25 16.01 6.75
CA PRO A 48 13.66 15.81 6.97
C PRO A 48 13.90 15.90 8.48
N ALA A 49 14.27 14.78 9.11
CA ALA A 49 14.80 14.84 10.45
C ALA A 49 16.11 15.63 10.40
N GLU A 50 16.34 16.51 11.36
CA GLU A 50 17.60 17.23 11.51
C GLU A 50 18.79 16.26 11.71
N THR A 51 18.52 15.05 12.12
CA THR A 51 19.46 13.93 12.19
C THR A 51 18.92 12.79 11.34
N GLY A 52 19.52 12.59 10.18
CA GLY A 52 19.10 11.65 9.16
C GLY A 52 18.74 10.26 9.68
N THR A 53 17.46 10.06 9.97
CA THR A 53 16.91 8.70 10.07
C THR A 53 16.96 8.11 8.67
N PRO A 54 17.74 7.03 8.44
CA PRO A 54 17.87 6.47 7.12
C PRO A 54 16.49 6.03 6.62
N ALA A 55 16.22 6.26 5.35
CA ALA A 55 15.11 5.64 4.67
C ALA A 55 15.28 4.12 4.82
N HIS A 56 14.30 3.44 5.39
CA HIS A 56 14.27 1.99 5.38
C HIS A 56 13.78 1.56 4.01
N SER A 57 14.47 0.65 3.35
CA SER A 57 14.07 0.10 2.05
C SER A 57 14.25 -1.41 2.01
N LEU A 58 13.33 -2.07 1.31
CA LEU A 58 13.30 -3.51 1.13
C LEU A 58 13.21 -3.82 -0.36
N ASN A 59 13.90 -4.86 -0.81
CA ASN A 59 13.73 -5.43 -2.14
C ASN A 59 12.88 -6.70 -2.03
N LEU A 60 11.75 -6.71 -2.71
CA LEU A 60 10.84 -7.84 -2.80
C LEU A 60 11.20 -8.72 -3.99
N PRO A 61 10.81 -10.01 -3.99
CA PRO A 61 11.06 -10.91 -5.13
C PRO A 61 10.20 -10.62 -6.36
N TYR A 62 9.31 -9.64 -6.28
CA TYR A 62 8.42 -9.18 -7.35
C TYR A 62 8.37 -7.65 -7.37
N ALA A 63 7.75 -7.06 -8.41
CA ALA A 63 7.58 -5.61 -8.53
C ALA A 63 6.22 -5.18 -7.95
N PRO A 64 6.17 -4.53 -6.77
CA PRO A 64 4.93 -4.00 -6.25
C PRO A 64 4.47 -2.79 -7.07
N SER A 65 3.19 -2.74 -7.38
CA SER A 65 2.55 -1.57 -8.04
C SER A 65 2.25 -0.46 -7.05
N SER A 66 1.89 -0.84 -5.83
CA SER A 66 1.51 0.03 -4.73
C SER A 66 1.85 -0.63 -3.40
N ALA A 67 2.06 0.15 -2.36
CA ALA A 67 2.29 -0.31 -0.99
C ALA A 67 1.73 0.70 0.01
N SER A 68 1.19 0.18 1.13
CA SER A 68 0.67 0.98 2.25
C SER A 68 1.15 0.41 3.58
N ILE A 69 1.62 1.27 4.49
CA ILE A 69 2.09 0.87 5.82
C ILE A 69 0.94 0.90 6.81
N HIS A 70 0.89 -0.11 7.71
CA HIS A 70 -0.08 -0.11 8.80
C HIS A 70 0.09 1.13 9.69
N PRO A 71 -0.95 1.98 9.83
CA PRO A 71 -0.80 3.33 10.41
C PRO A 71 -0.46 3.32 11.91
N ILE A 72 -0.94 2.32 12.66
CA ILE A 72 -0.78 2.26 14.11
C ILE A 72 0.43 1.40 14.50
N TRP A 73 0.44 0.12 14.09
CA TRP A 73 1.48 -0.83 14.53
C TRP A 73 2.83 -0.61 13.85
N LYS A 74 2.85 -0.12 12.59
CA LYS A 74 4.08 0.21 11.85
C LYS A 74 5.04 -0.97 11.63
N ASP A 75 4.64 -2.17 12.00
CA ASP A 75 5.39 -3.42 11.95
C ASP A 75 5.12 -4.21 10.66
N ARG A 76 4.11 -3.78 9.89
CA ARG A 76 3.65 -4.43 8.66
C ARG A 76 3.25 -3.45 7.59
N PHE A 77 3.22 -3.94 6.36
CA PHE A 77 2.70 -3.21 5.20
C PHE A 77 2.02 -4.16 4.23
N VAL A 78 1.11 -3.63 3.43
CA VAL A 78 0.43 -4.35 2.34
C VAL A 78 0.98 -3.89 1.00
N THR A 79 1.03 -4.79 0.03
CA THR A 79 1.42 -4.50 -1.35
C THR A 79 0.45 -5.09 -2.34
N GLY A 80 0.24 -4.40 -3.46
CA GLY A 80 -0.42 -4.93 -4.65
C GLY A 80 0.60 -5.20 -5.76
N SER A 81 0.30 -6.15 -6.64
CA SER A 81 1.12 -6.45 -7.80
C SER A 81 0.28 -6.48 -9.08
N THR A 82 0.85 -5.95 -10.16
CA THR A 82 0.22 -6.01 -11.49
C THR A 82 0.62 -7.25 -12.28
N SER A 83 1.66 -7.95 -11.85
CA SER A 83 2.22 -9.07 -12.59
C SER A 83 1.58 -10.42 -12.23
N ASP A 84 1.16 -10.61 -10.98
CA ASP A 84 0.56 -11.85 -10.48
C ASP A 84 -0.82 -11.64 -9.86
N GLU A 85 -1.34 -10.41 -9.87
CA GLU A 85 -2.69 -10.08 -9.43
C GLU A 85 -2.94 -10.31 -7.92
N TRP A 86 -1.87 -10.43 -7.13
CA TRP A 86 -1.97 -10.77 -5.72
C TRP A 86 -1.76 -9.55 -4.83
N VAL A 87 -2.41 -9.60 -3.68
CA VAL A 87 -2.17 -8.70 -2.56
C VAL A 87 -1.39 -9.47 -1.51
N ARG A 88 -0.33 -8.86 -0.96
CA ARG A 88 0.51 -9.50 0.05
C ARG A 88 0.67 -8.63 1.27
N ILE A 89 0.71 -9.27 2.43
CA ILE A 89 1.04 -8.64 3.69
C ILE A 89 2.46 -9.04 4.07
N HIS A 90 3.27 -8.05 4.36
CA HIS A 90 4.66 -8.23 4.79
C HIS A 90 4.89 -7.62 6.16
N GLY A 91 5.76 -8.24 6.94
CA GLY A 91 6.41 -7.58 8.06
C GLY A 91 7.36 -6.48 7.57
N ILE A 92 7.62 -5.48 8.42
CA ILE A 92 8.52 -4.36 8.08
C ILE A 92 9.97 -4.82 7.81
N ASN A 93 10.31 -6.05 8.17
CA ASN A 93 11.57 -6.73 7.86
C ASN A 93 11.59 -7.37 6.45
N GLY A 94 10.46 -7.36 5.74
CA GLY A 94 10.31 -7.96 4.40
C GLY A 94 9.83 -9.41 4.40
N GLU A 95 9.59 -10.02 5.56
CA GLU A 95 9.00 -11.34 5.68
C GLU A 95 7.56 -11.32 5.15
N GLU A 96 7.21 -12.25 4.26
CA GLU A 96 5.85 -12.41 3.76
C GLU A 96 5.00 -13.17 4.81
N TRP A 97 3.95 -12.51 5.30
CA TRP A 97 3.07 -13.09 6.31
C TRP A 97 1.83 -13.73 5.71
N ASP A 98 1.29 -13.11 4.65
CA ASP A 98 0.06 -13.60 4.00
C ASP A 98 -0.01 -13.21 2.53
N VAL A 99 -0.73 -14.01 1.73
CA VAL A 99 -0.93 -13.81 0.29
C VAL A 99 -2.39 -14.01 -0.06
N LEU A 100 -3.02 -12.98 -0.58
CA LEU A 100 -4.43 -12.97 -0.96
C LEU A 100 -4.57 -13.03 -2.49
N LYS A 101 -5.16 -14.12 -2.97
CA LYS A 101 -5.31 -14.46 -4.39
C LYS A 101 -6.77 -14.33 -4.81
N GLY A 102 -7.32 -13.12 -4.77
CA GLY A 102 -8.74 -12.90 -5.03
C GLY A 102 -9.04 -12.03 -6.24
N HIS A 103 -8.08 -11.24 -6.69
CA HIS A 103 -8.26 -10.43 -7.90
C HIS A 103 -8.11 -11.27 -9.18
N HIS A 104 -8.86 -10.88 -10.21
CA HIS A 104 -8.80 -11.46 -11.56
C HIS A 104 -8.14 -10.51 -12.56
N GLY A 105 -7.34 -9.60 -12.09
CA GLY A 105 -6.59 -8.64 -12.89
C GLY A 105 -5.58 -7.86 -12.07
N PRO A 106 -4.75 -7.04 -12.72
CA PRO A 106 -3.67 -6.30 -12.09
C PRO A 106 -4.15 -5.48 -10.89
N VAL A 107 -3.49 -5.62 -9.75
CA VAL A 107 -3.74 -4.78 -8.57
C VAL A 107 -2.96 -3.49 -8.72
N HIS A 108 -3.64 -2.35 -8.84
CA HIS A 108 -3.03 -1.04 -9.08
C HIS A 108 -2.81 -0.22 -7.82
N CYS A 109 -3.68 -0.39 -6.83
CA CYS A 109 -3.59 0.37 -5.58
C CYS A 109 -3.94 -0.49 -4.37
N VAL A 110 -3.31 -0.18 -3.26
CA VAL A 110 -3.64 -0.70 -1.93
C VAL A 110 -3.49 0.43 -0.92
N GLU A 111 -4.34 0.48 0.09
CA GLU A 111 -4.28 1.50 1.13
C GLU A 111 -4.93 0.99 2.42
N TYR A 112 -4.27 1.21 3.57
CA TYR A 112 -4.87 1.01 4.88
C TYR A 112 -5.83 2.13 5.25
N SER A 113 -6.92 1.76 5.95
CA SER A 113 -7.76 2.74 6.63
C SER A 113 -6.96 3.49 7.72
N PRO A 114 -7.33 4.72 8.05
CA PRO A 114 -6.60 5.52 9.05
C PRO A 114 -6.51 4.90 10.44
N ASP A 115 -7.46 4.04 10.81
CA ASP A 115 -7.47 3.27 12.06
C ASP A 115 -6.67 1.95 11.97
N GLY A 116 -6.28 1.54 10.76
CA GLY A 116 -5.54 0.31 10.52
C GLY A 116 -6.38 -0.98 10.61
N GLU A 117 -7.69 -0.86 10.85
CA GLU A 117 -8.55 -2.05 11.01
C GLU A 117 -8.78 -2.78 9.70
N VAL A 118 -8.77 -2.05 8.58
CA VAL A 118 -9.00 -2.59 7.25
C VAL A 118 -7.99 -2.05 6.26
N TYR A 119 -7.83 -2.72 5.13
CA TYR A 119 -7.19 -2.16 3.95
C TYR A 119 -8.02 -2.49 2.70
N ALA A 120 -7.93 -1.63 1.71
CA ALA A 120 -8.57 -1.78 0.42
C ALA A 120 -7.52 -2.08 -0.66
N SER A 121 -7.90 -2.87 -1.66
CA SER A 121 -7.11 -3.07 -2.87
C SER A 121 -7.98 -2.91 -4.11
N GLY A 122 -7.46 -2.21 -5.13
CA GLY A 122 -8.15 -1.94 -6.38
C GLY A 122 -7.47 -2.63 -7.55
N SER A 123 -8.27 -3.34 -8.39
CA SER A 123 -7.82 -4.03 -9.59
C SER A 123 -8.46 -3.46 -10.85
N GLY A 124 -7.73 -3.55 -11.98
CA GLY A 124 -8.18 -3.12 -13.31
C GLY A 124 -8.96 -4.18 -14.09
N ALA A 125 -9.40 -5.29 -13.49
CA ALA A 125 -10.29 -6.25 -14.13
C ALA A 125 -11.63 -5.60 -14.54
N TYR A 126 -12.35 -6.17 -15.48
CA TYR A 126 -13.60 -5.66 -16.07
C TYR A 126 -14.73 -5.33 -15.08
N LYS A 127 -14.56 -5.70 -13.80
CA LYS A 127 -15.36 -5.26 -12.66
C LYS A 127 -14.39 -4.71 -11.62
N HIS A 128 -14.61 -3.48 -11.19
CA HIS A 128 -13.85 -2.87 -10.10
C HIS A 128 -14.15 -3.65 -8.81
N ILE A 129 -13.32 -4.62 -8.50
CA ILE A 129 -13.45 -5.42 -7.28
C ILE A 129 -12.56 -4.77 -6.23
N TYR A 130 -13.18 -4.21 -5.21
CA TYR A 130 -12.51 -3.72 -4.02
C TYR A 130 -12.62 -4.80 -2.95
N TYR A 131 -11.48 -5.30 -2.46
CA TYR A 131 -11.47 -6.19 -1.31
C TYR A 131 -11.18 -5.36 -0.06
N LEU A 132 -12.05 -5.50 0.93
CA LEU A 132 -11.85 -4.92 2.24
C LEU A 132 -11.46 -6.04 3.20
N PHE A 133 -10.26 -5.95 3.79
CA PHE A 133 -9.76 -6.96 4.71
C PHE A 133 -9.57 -6.35 6.09
N THR A 134 -9.89 -7.12 7.14
CA THR A 134 -9.63 -6.71 8.51
C THR A 134 -8.22 -7.12 8.92
N SER A 135 -7.51 -6.24 9.59
CA SER A 135 -6.14 -6.48 10.06
C SER A 135 -6.08 -7.26 11.40
N ALA A 136 -7.24 -7.57 11.99
CA ALA A 136 -7.30 -8.38 13.21
C ALA A 136 -7.01 -9.85 12.91
N ASP A 137 -6.25 -10.51 13.79
CA ASP A 137 -5.81 -11.92 13.73
C ASP A 137 -6.96 -12.98 13.71
N LYS A 138 -8.12 -12.58 13.27
CA LYS A 138 -9.27 -13.49 13.09
C LYS A 138 -9.62 -13.49 11.61
N PHE A 139 -9.50 -14.66 11.01
CA PHE A 139 -9.92 -15.04 9.67
C PHE A 139 -11.38 -14.66 9.36
N TYR A 140 -11.62 -13.40 9.08
CA TYR A 140 -12.87 -12.96 8.48
C TYR A 140 -12.54 -12.42 7.09
N HIS A 141 -12.60 -13.30 6.11
CA HIS A 141 -12.66 -12.89 4.71
C HIS A 141 -14.04 -12.27 4.46
N SER A 142 -14.24 -11.01 4.78
CA SER A 142 -15.40 -10.30 4.26
C SER A 142 -15.06 -9.81 2.86
N LEU A 143 -15.50 -10.56 1.86
CA LEU A 143 -15.44 -10.17 0.47
C LEU A 143 -16.56 -9.15 0.21
N SER A 144 -16.24 -7.87 0.13
CA SER A 144 -17.18 -6.85 -0.33
C SER A 144 -16.88 -6.54 -1.79
N VAL A 145 -17.72 -7.00 -2.69
CA VAL A 145 -17.67 -6.65 -4.12
C VAL A 145 -18.54 -5.41 -4.29
N ILE A 146 -17.95 -4.28 -4.65
CA ILE A 146 -18.70 -3.10 -5.08
C ILE A 146 -18.81 -3.18 -6.59
N ASP A 147 -19.99 -3.51 -7.12
CA ASP A 147 -20.30 -3.39 -8.55
C ASP A 147 -20.89 -1.99 -8.79
N PRO A 148 -20.20 -1.09 -9.48
CA PRO A 148 -20.72 0.24 -9.74
C PRO A 148 -21.83 0.26 -10.81
N SER A 149 -22.14 -0.87 -11.46
CA SER A 149 -23.18 -0.97 -12.49
C SER A 149 -24.57 -1.27 -11.95
N GLU A 150 -24.70 -1.66 -10.68
CA GLU A 150 -25.99 -1.91 -10.02
C GLU A 150 -26.09 -1.08 -8.74
N ASP A 151 -26.72 0.09 -8.84
CA ASP A 151 -27.26 0.95 -7.75
C ASP A 151 -26.65 0.83 -6.34
N GLY A 152 -25.32 0.75 -6.23
CA GLY A 152 -24.61 0.88 -4.95
C GLY A 152 -24.86 -0.27 -3.95
N MET A 153 -25.23 -1.46 -4.38
CA MET A 153 -25.38 -2.59 -3.47
C MET A 153 -24.03 -3.12 -2.98
N LEU A 154 -23.82 -2.96 -1.69
CA LEU A 154 -22.70 -3.57 -0.96
C LEU A 154 -23.08 -5.02 -0.63
N PHE A 155 -22.44 -6.00 -1.25
CA PHE A 155 -22.59 -7.40 -0.85
C PHE A 155 -21.52 -7.72 0.19
N SER A 156 -21.93 -7.92 1.45
CA SER A 156 -21.08 -8.51 2.48
C SER A 156 -21.31 -10.02 2.52
N TYR A 157 -20.27 -10.81 2.31
CA TYR A 157 -20.30 -12.25 2.56
C TYR A 157 -19.80 -12.47 4.00
N GLN A 158 -20.68 -12.97 4.88
CA GLN A 158 -20.27 -13.57 6.16
C GLN A 158 -20.20 -15.07 5.95
N PRO A 159 -19.06 -15.73 6.11
CA PRO A 159 -19.04 -17.19 6.20
C PRO A 159 -19.63 -17.63 7.54
N ASP A 160 -20.46 -18.68 7.49
CA ASP A 160 -21.03 -19.37 8.67
C ASP A 160 -19.93 -19.97 9.58
#